data_22aa2a0d39aba2ec0b6bdc106db7546d
#
_entry.id   22aa2a0d39aba2ec0b6bdc106db7546d
#
_cell.length_a   1.000
_cell.length_b   1.000
_cell.length_c   1.000
_cell.angle_alpha   90.00
_cell.angle_beta   90.00
_cell.angle_gamma   90.00
#
_symmetry.space_group_name_H-M   'P 1'
#
loop_
_entity.id
_entity.type
_entity.pdbx_description
1 polymer ?
#
loop_
_entity_poly.entity_id
_entity_poly.type
_entity_poly.pdbx_seq_one_letter_code
_entity_poly.pdbx_strand_id
1 'polypeptide(L)'
;LVMEANDLFGPKSCSLHGVKLFNGAKIDDVILQTAAVIIKTKSPLAYVFDDAIVGKQSILPEVDGVLYEDKMGTSAWIYKKKILVGNRDLLINHDIAVPKQAYEEKYTRKGRKALYLAVAGKIMAMFIVSYSGNTKMEHALKKLEKSGMTILLHSCDPYINEDSVAELFHLPAGYVRVMNSASGRVFEKYSDLHVEKSPADAVHDGSALGFISVMRGAETLEDMQTVLAVLISFGCVIGFAVVALLAVIGGYSQLTTLNILIFQGVWSLFVLLITRLKRLDI
;
A
#
# COMPACT_ATOMS: atom_id res chain seq x y z
N LEU A 1 -1.83 -9.08 3.10
CA LEU A 1 -2.56 -7.86 2.74
C LEU A 1 -2.47 -7.63 1.23
N VAL A 2 -3.60 -7.39 0.56
CA VAL A 2 -3.64 -7.05 -0.87
C VAL A 2 -3.87 -5.55 -1.00
N MET A 3 -3.08 -4.88 -1.87
CA MET A 3 -3.14 -3.43 -2.08
C MET A 3 -2.92 -3.09 -3.55
N GLU A 4 -3.45 -1.94 -3.99
CA GLU A 4 -3.08 -1.34 -5.27
C GLU A 4 -1.83 -0.46 -5.12
N ALA A 5 -1.00 -0.40 -6.17
CA ALA A 5 0.22 0.42 -6.14
C ALA A 5 -0.08 1.91 -5.92
N ASN A 6 -1.19 2.40 -6.47
CA ASN A 6 -1.65 3.77 -6.27
C ASN A 6 -1.89 4.11 -4.78
N ASP A 7 -2.42 3.15 -4.00
CA ASP A 7 -2.66 3.33 -2.57
C ASP A 7 -1.36 3.37 -1.76
N LEU A 8 -0.36 2.60 -2.21
CA LEU A 8 0.94 2.53 -1.57
C LEU A 8 1.75 3.82 -1.75
N PHE A 9 1.74 4.37 -2.96
CA PHE A 9 2.56 5.54 -3.29
C PHE A 9 1.92 6.86 -2.86
N GLY A 10 0.63 7.03 -3.05
CA GLY A 10 -0.11 8.25 -2.70
C GLY A 10 0.29 9.51 -3.49
N PRO A 11 -0.37 10.63 -3.25
CA PRO A 11 -0.04 11.91 -3.88
C PRO A 11 1.40 12.35 -3.55
N LYS A 12 2.11 12.94 -4.51
CA LYS A 12 3.50 13.45 -4.40
C LYS A 12 4.61 12.40 -4.31
N SER A 13 4.28 11.12 -4.38
CA SER A 13 5.31 10.06 -4.43
C SER A 13 5.88 9.86 -5.84
N CYS A 14 5.28 10.46 -6.83
CA CYS A 14 5.76 10.43 -8.21
C CYS A 14 5.94 11.85 -8.75
N SER A 15 6.84 12.00 -9.72
CA SER A 15 7.08 13.28 -10.36
C SER A 15 7.31 13.12 -11.86
N LEU A 16 6.76 14.06 -12.65
CA LEU A 16 7.01 14.22 -14.08
C LEU A 16 8.04 15.34 -14.29
N HIS A 17 9.20 14.98 -14.81
CA HIS A 17 10.31 15.92 -15.03
C HIS A 17 10.33 16.54 -16.42
N GLY A 18 9.61 15.96 -17.38
CA GLY A 18 9.51 16.47 -18.72
C GLY A 18 9.01 15.44 -19.71
N VAL A 19 8.75 15.91 -20.91
CA VAL A 19 8.32 15.11 -22.05
C VAL A 19 9.17 15.39 -23.28
N LYS A 20 9.47 14.35 -24.05
CA LYS A 20 10.10 14.44 -25.39
C LYS A 20 9.10 13.93 -26.42
N LEU A 21 8.79 14.77 -27.38
CA LEU A 21 7.86 14.47 -28.45
C LEU A 21 8.59 13.89 -29.66
N PHE A 22 7.95 12.97 -30.37
CA PHE A 22 8.43 12.32 -31.58
C PHE A 22 7.37 12.41 -32.67
N ASN A 23 7.80 12.24 -33.93
CA ASN A 23 6.91 12.12 -35.09
C ASN A 23 5.87 13.25 -35.22
N GLY A 24 6.20 14.47 -34.79
CA GLY A 24 5.29 15.62 -34.89
C GLY A 24 4.07 15.56 -33.96
N ALA A 25 4.13 14.75 -32.89
CA ALA A 25 3.05 14.65 -31.92
C ALA A 25 2.77 15.98 -31.21
N LYS A 26 1.50 16.26 -30.94
CA LYS A 26 1.09 17.41 -30.13
C LYS A 26 1.13 17.04 -28.65
N ILE A 27 1.60 17.97 -27.82
CA ILE A 27 1.77 17.75 -26.39
C ILE A 27 0.45 17.41 -25.70
N ASP A 28 -0.63 18.10 -26.06
CA ASP A 28 -1.95 17.86 -25.45
C ASP A 28 -2.46 16.45 -25.75
N ASP A 29 -2.33 16.00 -26.99
CA ASP A 29 -2.79 14.67 -27.41
C ASP A 29 -2.02 13.56 -26.67
N VAL A 30 -0.70 13.70 -26.52
CA VAL A 30 0.12 12.69 -25.84
C VAL A 30 -0.13 12.66 -24.33
N ILE A 31 -0.36 13.84 -23.71
CA ILE A 31 -0.72 13.90 -22.29
C ILE A 31 -2.08 13.26 -22.06
N LEU A 32 -3.11 13.60 -22.84
CA LEU A 32 -4.47 13.06 -22.67
C LEU A 32 -4.51 11.55 -22.88
N GLN A 33 -3.86 11.02 -23.91
CA GLN A 33 -3.82 9.58 -24.19
C GLN A 33 -3.06 8.82 -23.09
N THR A 34 -1.94 9.36 -22.62
CA THR A 34 -1.18 8.73 -21.54
C THR A 34 -1.93 8.79 -20.23
N ALA A 35 -2.50 9.96 -19.88
CA ALA A 35 -3.31 10.14 -18.69
C ALA A 35 -4.49 9.16 -18.65
N ALA A 36 -5.20 8.98 -19.77
CA ALA A 36 -6.33 8.06 -19.87
C ALA A 36 -5.92 6.62 -19.50
N VAL A 37 -4.81 6.12 -20.03
CA VAL A 37 -4.32 4.77 -19.72
C VAL A 37 -3.82 4.69 -18.26
N ILE A 38 -3.00 5.63 -17.81
CA ILE A 38 -2.39 5.67 -16.48
C ILE A 38 -3.45 5.74 -15.37
N ILE A 39 -4.47 6.58 -15.55
CA ILE A 39 -5.57 6.73 -14.57
C ILE A 39 -6.45 5.48 -14.58
N LYS A 40 -6.78 4.94 -15.74
CA LYS A 40 -7.58 3.71 -15.88
C LYS A 40 -6.91 2.51 -15.22
N THR A 41 -5.58 2.42 -15.29
CA THR A 41 -4.80 1.31 -14.71
C THR A 41 -4.39 1.55 -13.25
N LYS A 42 -4.85 2.65 -12.64
CA LYS A 42 -4.52 3.01 -11.24
C LYS A 42 -3.02 2.95 -10.94
N SER A 43 -2.17 3.34 -11.92
CA SER A 43 -0.73 3.44 -11.73
C SER A 43 -0.41 4.51 -10.67
N PRO A 44 0.70 4.40 -9.91
CA PRO A 44 1.19 5.46 -9.02
C PRO A 44 1.37 6.82 -9.70
N LEU A 45 1.59 6.83 -11.01
CA LEU A 45 1.68 8.03 -11.84
C LEU A 45 0.32 8.73 -12.07
N ALA A 46 -0.80 8.11 -11.69
CA ALA A 46 -2.14 8.67 -11.93
C ALA A 46 -2.29 10.07 -11.34
N TYR A 47 -1.79 10.32 -10.14
CA TYR A 47 -1.83 11.65 -9.53
C TYR A 47 -1.11 12.71 -10.35
N VAL A 48 0.07 12.38 -10.89
CA VAL A 48 0.90 13.31 -11.69
C VAL A 48 0.24 13.63 -13.01
N PHE A 49 -0.39 12.66 -13.66
CA PHE A 49 -1.11 12.88 -14.92
C PHE A 49 -2.46 13.55 -14.70
N ASP A 50 -3.13 13.31 -13.57
CA ASP A 50 -4.35 14.03 -13.20
C ASP A 50 -4.05 15.53 -12.95
N ASP A 51 -2.96 15.83 -12.24
CA ASP A 51 -2.47 17.20 -12.08
C ASP A 51 -2.14 17.85 -13.43
N ALA A 52 -1.52 17.11 -14.37
CA ALA A 52 -1.18 17.63 -15.69
C ALA A 52 -2.40 18.01 -16.54
N ILE A 53 -3.56 17.37 -16.30
CA ILE A 53 -4.85 17.72 -16.93
C ILE A 53 -5.72 18.60 -16.04
N VAL A 54 -5.18 19.12 -14.94
CA VAL A 54 -5.88 19.99 -13.98
C VAL A 54 -7.14 19.34 -13.40
N GLY A 55 -7.09 18.02 -13.15
CA GLY A 55 -8.21 17.24 -12.60
C GLY A 55 -9.42 17.09 -13.55
N LYS A 56 -9.31 17.52 -14.81
CA LYS A 56 -10.41 17.46 -15.78
C LYS A 56 -10.53 16.08 -16.43
N GLN A 57 -10.82 15.05 -15.63
CA GLN A 57 -10.94 13.68 -16.14
C GLN A 57 -12.05 13.49 -17.19
N SER A 58 -13.05 14.39 -17.24
CA SER A 58 -14.13 14.35 -18.24
C SER A 58 -13.68 14.55 -19.70
N ILE A 59 -12.47 15.07 -19.91
CA ILE A 59 -11.91 15.24 -21.27
C ILE A 59 -11.08 14.03 -21.74
N LEU A 60 -10.86 13.05 -20.86
CA LEU A 60 -10.07 11.88 -21.20
C LEU A 60 -10.82 11.01 -22.22
N PRO A 61 -10.08 10.48 -23.22
CA PRO A 61 -10.67 9.51 -24.12
C PRO A 61 -10.99 8.21 -23.41
N GLU A 62 -12.03 7.53 -23.87
CA GLU A 62 -12.36 6.19 -23.40
C GLU A 62 -11.27 5.18 -23.76
N VAL A 63 -10.92 4.34 -22.79
CA VAL A 63 -9.86 3.34 -22.92
C VAL A 63 -10.48 1.97 -22.87
N ASP A 64 -10.28 1.20 -23.92
CA ASP A 64 -10.78 -0.17 -24.08
C ASP A 64 -9.65 -1.19 -24.09
N GLY A 65 -9.98 -2.45 -23.79
CA GLY A 65 -9.10 -3.59 -23.99
C GLY A 65 -7.74 -3.48 -23.30
N VAL A 66 -7.74 -3.00 -22.06
CA VAL A 66 -6.52 -2.85 -21.25
C VAL A 66 -5.88 -4.22 -21.00
N LEU A 67 -4.62 -4.36 -21.35
CA LEU A 67 -3.82 -5.55 -21.11
C LEU A 67 -2.46 -5.16 -20.54
N TYR A 68 -2.17 -5.62 -19.34
CA TYR A 68 -0.86 -5.46 -18.71
C TYR A 68 0.11 -6.52 -19.22
N GLU A 69 1.30 -6.10 -19.61
CA GLU A 69 2.43 -6.94 -19.99
C GLU A 69 3.49 -6.85 -18.90
N ASP A 70 3.76 -7.99 -18.26
CA ASP A 70 4.56 -8.06 -17.04
C ASP A 70 5.90 -7.33 -17.15
N LYS A 71 6.12 -6.39 -16.22
CA LYS A 71 7.34 -5.56 -16.13
C LYS A 71 7.61 -4.66 -17.35
N MET A 72 6.72 -4.63 -18.32
CA MET A 72 6.89 -3.85 -19.56
C MET A 72 5.92 -2.67 -19.64
N GLY A 73 4.68 -2.84 -19.21
CA GLY A 73 3.68 -1.77 -19.23
C GLY A 73 2.32 -2.26 -19.72
N THR A 74 1.55 -1.36 -20.31
CA THR A 74 0.16 -1.59 -20.66
C THR A 74 -0.08 -1.35 -22.14
N SER A 75 -0.80 -2.26 -22.79
CA SER A 75 -1.43 -2.07 -24.09
C SER A 75 -2.93 -1.83 -23.93
N ALA A 76 -3.48 -0.92 -24.72
CA ALA A 76 -4.88 -0.54 -24.67
C ALA A 76 -5.36 -0.03 -26.05
N TRP A 77 -6.65 0.28 -26.16
CA TRP A 77 -7.22 0.87 -27.35
C TRP A 77 -7.89 2.21 -27.03
N ILE A 78 -7.59 3.23 -27.81
CA ILE A 78 -8.25 4.53 -27.79
C ILE A 78 -8.61 4.92 -29.23
N TYR A 79 -9.88 5.25 -29.48
CA TYR A 79 -10.38 5.56 -30.83
C TYR A 79 -10.00 4.50 -31.89
N LYS A 80 -10.11 3.23 -31.54
CA LYS A 80 -9.75 2.08 -32.40
C LYS A 80 -8.26 2.03 -32.80
N LYS A 81 -7.39 2.80 -32.15
CA LYS A 81 -5.94 2.76 -32.30
C LYS A 81 -5.31 2.03 -31.12
N LYS A 82 -4.38 1.11 -31.41
CA LYS A 82 -3.59 0.47 -30.35
C LYS A 82 -2.65 1.49 -29.73
N ILE A 83 -2.69 1.59 -28.41
CA ILE A 83 -1.87 2.47 -27.59
C ILE A 83 -1.00 1.60 -26.69
N LEU A 84 0.27 1.93 -26.57
CA LEU A 84 1.20 1.30 -25.65
C LEU A 84 1.76 2.36 -24.71
N VAL A 85 1.66 2.11 -23.41
CA VAL A 85 2.25 2.93 -22.36
C VAL A 85 3.15 2.07 -21.50
N GLY A 86 4.45 2.28 -21.54
CA GLY A 86 5.39 1.43 -20.81
C GLY A 86 6.85 1.79 -21.01
N ASN A 87 7.73 0.87 -20.63
CA ASN A 87 9.16 1.03 -20.78
C ASN A 87 9.63 0.70 -22.21
N ARG A 88 10.94 0.76 -22.40
CA ARG A 88 11.61 0.43 -23.68
C ARG A 88 11.28 -0.98 -24.17
N ASP A 89 11.24 -1.95 -23.25
CA ASP A 89 11.06 -3.36 -23.56
C ASP A 89 9.67 -3.63 -24.14
N LEU A 90 8.64 -2.92 -23.67
CA LEU A 90 7.30 -2.97 -24.24
C LEU A 90 7.30 -2.63 -25.73
N LEU A 91 8.00 -1.56 -26.09
CA LEU A 91 8.04 -1.11 -27.48
C LEU A 91 8.80 -2.10 -28.36
N ILE A 92 9.92 -2.61 -27.87
CA ILE A 92 10.71 -3.64 -28.57
C ILE A 92 9.89 -4.90 -28.77
N ASN A 93 9.15 -5.35 -27.73
CA ASN A 93 8.28 -6.53 -27.80
C ASN A 93 7.16 -6.39 -28.87
N HIS A 94 6.79 -5.15 -29.17
CA HIS A 94 5.80 -4.82 -30.20
C HIS A 94 6.42 -4.33 -31.54
N ASP A 95 7.68 -4.65 -31.80
CA ASP A 95 8.40 -4.29 -33.03
C ASP A 95 8.42 -2.79 -33.36
N ILE A 96 8.36 -1.93 -32.34
CA ILE A 96 8.39 -0.48 -32.49
C ILE A 96 9.82 0.03 -32.38
N ALA A 97 10.28 0.78 -33.37
CA ALA A 97 11.59 1.36 -33.36
C ALA A 97 11.76 2.36 -32.17
N VAL A 98 12.72 2.08 -31.30
CA VAL A 98 13.02 2.90 -30.13
C VAL A 98 14.26 3.77 -30.35
N PRO A 99 14.37 4.94 -29.69
CA PRO A 99 15.58 5.74 -29.73
C PRO A 99 16.80 4.94 -29.22
N LYS A 100 18.01 5.34 -29.60
CA LYS A 100 19.24 4.71 -29.09
C LYS A 100 19.27 4.82 -27.56
N GLN A 101 19.77 3.79 -26.88
CA GLN A 101 19.85 3.75 -25.42
C GLN A 101 20.59 4.96 -24.83
N ALA A 102 21.68 5.40 -25.45
CA ALA A 102 22.41 6.59 -25.05
C ALA A 102 21.56 7.88 -25.06
N TYR A 103 20.51 7.93 -25.90
CA TYR A 103 19.56 9.06 -25.88
C TYR A 103 18.68 9.02 -24.65
N GLU A 104 18.18 7.85 -24.28
CA GLU A 104 17.36 7.63 -23.09
C GLU A 104 18.18 7.91 -21.81
N GLU A 105 19.38 7.36 -21.70
CA GLU A 105 20.29 7.53 -20.57
C GLU A 105 20.61 9.00 -20.26
N LYS A 106 20.61 9.86 -21.27
CA LYS A 106 20.81 11.31 -21.09
C LYS A 106 19.74 11.92 -20.17
N TYR A 107 18.52 11.39 -20.18
CA TYR A 107 17.37 11.93 -19.43
C TYR A 107 17.02 11.12 -18.18
N THR A 108 17.47 9.86 -18.08
CA THR A 108 17.14 8.94 -16.98
C THR A 108 18.17 8.93 -15.84
N ARG A 109 19.08 9.89 -15.81
CA ARG A 109 20.04 10.05 -14.70
C ARG A 109 19.32 10.35 -13.39
N LYS A 110 19.98 10.05 -12.25
CA LYS A 110 19.51 10.31 -10.89
C LYS A 110 18.22 9.55 -10.52
N GLY A 111 18.12 8.27 -10.93
CA GLY A 111 16.97 7.42 -10.59
C GLY A 111 15.71 7.69 -11.40
N ARG A 112 15.76 8.59 -12.40
CA ARG A 112 14.63 8.83 -13.31
C ARG A 112 14.43 7.67 -14.25
N LYS A 113 13.19 7.50 -14.73
CA LYS A 113 12.77 6.43 -15.65
C LYS A 113 12.14 7.04 -16.91
N ALA A 114 12.22 6.32 -18.01
CA ALA A 114 11.62 6.74 -19.29
C ALA A 114 10.33 5.95 -19.54
N LEU A 115 9.19 6.62 -19.50
CA LEU A 115 7.88 6.04 -19.84
C LEU A 115 7.53 6.47 -21.26
N TYR A 116 7.33 5.51 -22.14
CA TYR A 116 7.01 5.75 -23.55
C TYR A 116 5.51 5.68 -23.81
N LEU A 117 5.06 6.54 -24.72
CA LEU A 117 3.76 6.40 -25.39
C LEU A 117 4.01 6.08 -26.86
N ALA A 118 3.41 4.99 -27.31
CA ALA A 118 3.33 4.68 -28.74
C ALA A 118 1.87 4.53 -29.17
N VAL A 119 1.56 5.03 -30.36
CA VAL A 119 0.22 5.02 -30.96
C VAL A 119 0.30 4.46 -32.36
N ALA A 120 -0.51 3.44 -32.67
CA ALA A 120 -0.58 2.80 -33.96
C ALA A 120 0.82 2.43 -34.51
N GLY A 121 1.68 1.84 -33.68
CA GLY A 121 3.01 1.37 -34.06
C GLY A 121 4.09 2.45 -34.15
N LYS A 122 3.83 3.68 -33.71
CA LYS A 122 4.83 4.78 -33.73
C LYS A 122 5.00 5.39 -32.37
N ILE A 123 6.25 5.65 -31.96
CA ILE A 123 6.53 6.41 -30.74
C ILE A 123 6.01 7.83 -30.89
N MET A 124 5.23 8.31 -29.94
CA MET A 124 4.69 9.66 -29.90
C MET A 124 5.37 10.51 -28.82
N ALA A 125 5.67 9.92 -27.66
CA ALA A 125 6.32 10.63 -26.57
C ALA A 125 7.17 9.70 -25.70
N MET A 126 8.13 10.33 -24.98
CA MET A 126 8.87 9.75 -23.86
C MET A 126 8.74 10.72 -22.68
N PHE A 127 8.07 10.27 -21.63
CA PHE A 127 7.95 10.99 -20.37
C PHE A 127 9.09 10.59 -19.45
N ILE A 128 9.67 11.58 -18.77
CA ILE A 128 10.72 11.37 -17.78
C ILE A 128 10.07 11.44 -16.41
N VAL A 129 9.98 10.31 -15.71
CA VAL A 129 9.29 10.16 -14.44
C VAL A 129 10.25 9.72 -13.34
N SER A 130 9.87 9.93 -12.10
CA SER A 130 10.55 9.36 -10.93
C SER A 130 9.56 8.95 -9.86
N TYR A 131 9.97 8.00 -9.04
CA TYR A 131 9.22 7.46 -7.91
C TYR A 131 9.99 7.72 -6.62
N SER A 132 9.29 8.01 -5.55
CA SER A 132 9.85 8.19 -4.21
C SER A 132 8.95 7.54 -3.17
N GLY A 133 9.53 7.00 -2.12
CA GLY A 133 8.80 6.46 -0.98
C GLY A 133 8.18 7.58 -0.12
N ASN A 134 7.04 7.29 0.48
CA ASN A 134 6.41 8.14 1.48
C ASN A 134 6.86 7.67 2.87
N THR A 135 7.49 8.53 3.65
CA THR A 135 8.02 8.20 4.99
C THR A 135 6.95 7.66 5.95
N LYS A 136 5.72 8.20 5.90
CA LYS A 136 4.63 7.70 6.74
C LYS A 136 4.23 6.28 6.35
N MET A 137 4.15 6.01 5.04
CA MET A 137 3.87 4.68 4.52
C MET A 137 5.01 3.72 4.84
N GLU A 138 6.28 4.12 4.68
CA GLU A 138 7.45 3.34 5.07
C GLU A 138 7.37 2.89 6.53
N HIS A 139 7.07 3.81 7.46
CA HIS A 139 6.90 3.47 8.87
C HIS A 139 5.73 2.51 9.11
N ALA A 140 4.60 2.71 8.44
CA ALA A 140 3.45 1.82 8.56
C ALA A 140 3.77 0.41 8.05
N LEU A 141 4.45 0.31 6.91
CA LEU A 141 4.86 -0.97 6.32
C LEU A 141 5.89 -1.72 7.17
N LYS A 142 6.89 -1.02 7.73
CA LYS A 142 7.87 -1.60 8.66
C LYS A 142 7.23 -2.11 9.95
N LYS A 143 6.20 -1.46 10.40
CA LYS A 143 5.42 -1.92 11.54
C LYS A 143 4.57 -3.14 11.17
N LEU A 144 3.97 -3.18 9.98
CA LEU A 144 3.20 -4.31 9.48
C LEU A 144 4.08 -5.54 9.22
N GLU A 145 5.31 -5.34 8.76
CA GLU A 145 6.32 -6.41 8.58
C GLU A 145 6.60 -7.14 9.89
N LYS A 146 6.72 -6.42 11.00
CA LYS A 146 6.92 -7.01 12.33
C LYS A 146 5.77 -7.91 12.79
N SER A 147 4.56 -7.67 12.28
CA SER A 147 3.39 -8.51 12.52
C SER A 147 3.36 -9.79 11.66
N GLY A 148 4.37 -10.01 10.81
CA GLY A 148 4.46 -11.18 9.94
C GLY A 148 3.52 -11.16 8.73
N MET A 149 2.85 -10.04 8.46
CA MET A 149 1.98 -9.89 7.30
C MET A 149 2.78 -9.60 6.04
N THR A 150 2.55 -10.36 4.97
CA THR A 150 3.12 -10.13 3.64
C THR A 150 2.20 -9.24 2.81
N ILE A 151 2.77 -8.39 1.97
CA ILE A 151 2.02 -7.54 1.04
C ILE A 151 2.03 -8.16 -0.34
N LEU A 152 0.84 -8.27 -0.93
CA LEU A 152 0.64 -8.61 -2.33
C LEU A 152 0.14 -7.35 -3.06
N LEU A 153 0.97 -6.82 -3.95
CA LEU A 153 0.74 -5.55 -4.62
C LEU A 153 0.23 -5.78 -6.05
N HIS A 154 -0.90 -5.17 -6.40
CA HIS A 154 -1.37 -5.07 -7.77
C HIS A 154 -0.80 -3.80 -8.41
N SER A 155 -0.16 -3.95 -9.57
CA SER A 155 0.39 -2.84 -10.34
C SER A 155 0.45 -3.16 -11.83
N CYS A 156 0.04 -2.20 -12.65
CA CYS A 156 0.24 -2.20 -14.10
C CYS A 156 1.40 -1.29 -14.54
N ASP A 157 2.17 -0.77 -13.59
CA ASP A 157 3.30 0.11 -13.85
C ASP A 157 4.58 -0.71 -14.08
N PRO A 158 5.33 -0.47 -15.18
CA PRO A 158 6.52 -1.26 -15.53
C PRO A 158 7.67 -1.12 -14.54
N TYR A 159 7.68 -0.06 -13.74
CA TYR A 159 8.76 0.25 -12.80
C TYR A 159 8.44 -0.14 -11.36
N ILE A 160 7.22 -0.59 -11.10
CA ILE A 160 6.81 -1.10 -9.80
C ILE A 160 6.97 -2.61 -9.79
N ASN A 161 8.05 -3.05 -9.20
CA ASN A 161 8.38 -4.45 -8.97
C ASN A 161 8.86 -4.67 -7.53
N GLU A 162 9.04 -5.91 -7.14
CA GLU A 162 9.40 -6.30 -5.77
C GLU A 162 10.65 -5.56 -5.27
N ASP A 163 11.70 -5.50 -6.11
CA ASP A 163 12.97 -4.86 -5.75
C ASP A 163 12.83 -3.35 -5.62
N SER A 164 12.13 -2.70 -6.58
CA SER A 164 11.94 -1.26 -6.55
C SER A 164 11.11 -0.80 -5.35
N VAL A 165 10.09 -1.56 -4.97
CA VAL A 165 9.28 -1.26 -3.78
C VAL A 165 10.09 -1.48 -2.50
N ALA A 166 10.84 -2.59 -2.42
CA ALA A 166 11.71 -2.86 -1.28
C ALA A 166 12.76 -1.75 -1.10
N GLU A 167 13.39 -1.28 -2.18
CA GLU A 167 14.36 -0.18 -2.15
C GLU A 167 13.71 1.14 -1.72
N LEU A 168 12.57 1.52 -2.32
CA LEU A 168 11.91 2.80 -2.07
C LEU A 168 11.34 2.95 -0.65
N PHE A 169 10.96 1.85 -0.02
CA PHE A 169 10.39 1.83 1.33
C PHE A 169 11.31 1.19 2.37
N HIS A 170 12.55 0.86 2.00
CA HIS A 170 13.56 0.23 2.87
C HIS A 170 13.04 -1.02 3.58
N LEU A 171 12.40 -1.91 2.81
CA LEU A 171 11.78 -3.15 3.29
C LEU A 171 12.68 -4.35 3.02
N PRO A 172 12.56 -5.43 3.79
CA PRO A 172 13.26 -6.68 3.51
C PRO A 172 12.89 -7.27 2.15
N ALA A 173 13.84 -7.94 1.51
CA ALA A 173 13.59 -8.65 0.26
C ALA A 173 12.51 -9.74 0.46
N GLY A 174 11.58 -9.85 -0.49
CA GLY A 174 10.50 -10.82 -0.46
C GLY A 174 9.32 -10.47 0.46
N TYR A 175 9.36 -9.36 1.19
CA TYR A 175 8.25 -8.89 2.00
C TYR A 175 7.07 -8.40 1.15
N VAL A 176 7.35 -7.72 0.05
CA VAL A 176 6.36 -7.31 -0.94
C VAL A 176 6.45 -8.23 -2.14
N ARG A 177 5.33 -8.73 -2.62
CA ARG A 177 5.21 -9.46 -3.87
C ARG A 177 4.32 -8.69 -4.82
N VAL A 178 4.72 -8.59 -6.09
CA VAL A 178 3.92 -7.92 -7.12
C VAL A 178 3.20 -8.97 -7.96
N MET A 179 1.90 -8.77 -8.16
CA MET A 179 1.08 -9.65 -8.98
C MET A 179 1.55 -9.62 -10.44
N ASN A 180 1.62 -10.79 -11.05
CA ASN A 180 1.76 -10.86 -12.50
C ASN A 180 0.42 -10.57 -13.20
N SER A 181 0.44 -10.45 -14.53
CA SER A 181 -0.75 -10.13 -15.34
C SER A 181 -1.90 -11.14 -15.17
N ALA A 182 -1.59 -12.42 -14.93
CA ALA A 182 -2.62 -13.43 -14.71
C ALA A 182 -3.31 -13.26 -13.36
N SER A 183 -2.53 -13.08 -12.28
CA SER A 183 -3.05 -12.84 -10.92
C SER A 183 -3.77 -11.50 -10.83
N GLY A 184 -3.24 -10.45 -11.51
CA GLY A 184 -3.86 -9.13 -11.57
C GLY A 184 -5.26 -9.16 -12.17
N ARG A 185 -5.46 -9.88 -13.29
CA ARG A 185 -6.79 -10.05 -13.88
C ARG A 185 -7.79 -10.77 -12.96
N VAL A 186 -7.32 -11.74 -12.18
CA VAL A 186 -8.17 -12.38 -11.16
C VAL A 186 -8.54 -11.38 -10.08
N PHE A 187 -7.57 -10.62 -9.60
CA PHE A 187 -7.81 -9.58 -8.59
C PHE A 187 -8.83 -8.54 -9.08
N GLU A 188 -8.65 -7.95 -10.27
CA GLU A 188 -9.57 -6.99 -10.87
C GLU A 188 -10.99 -7.53 -10.96
N LYS A 189 -11.14 -8.78 -11.43
CA LYS A 189 -12.46 -9.42 -11.56
C LYS A 189 -13.20 -9.53 -10.22
N TYR A 190 -12.47 -9.79 -9.12
CA TYR A 190 -13.09 -10.00 -7.81
C TYR A 190 -13.14 -8.71 -6.97
N SER A 191 -12.25 -7.74 -7.20
CA SER A 191 -12.28 -6.47 -6.48
C SER A 191 -13.49 -5.59 -6.84
N ASP A 192 -14.02 -5.73 -8.07
CA ASP A 192 -15.19 -4.99 -8.54
C ASP A 192 -16.53 -5.65 -8.17
N LEU A 193 -16.51 -6.81 -7.51
CA LEU A 193 -17.73 -7.46 -7.07
C LEU A 193 -18.39 -6.67 -5.93
N HIS A 194 -19.68 -6.35 -6.13
CA HIS A 194 -20.47 -5.73 -5.08
C HIS A 194 -20.66 -6.72 -3.93
N VAL A 195 -20.13 -6.39 -2.76
CA VAL A 195 -20.34 -7.17 -1.54
C VAL A 195 -21.64 -6.71 -0.88
N GLU A 196 -22.49 -7.64 -0.46
CA GLU A 196 -23.69 -7.32 0.32
C GLU A 196 -23.31 -6.56 1.59
N LYS A 197 -24.13 -5.58 1.96
CA LYS A 197 -23.91 -4.79 3.18
C LYS A 197 -23.94 -5.71 4.40
N SER A 198 -22.80 -5.85 5.05
CA SER A 198 -22.67 -6.49 6.35
C SER A 198 -22.34 -5.45 7.44
N PRO A 199 -22.56 -5.75 8.72
CA PRO A 199 -22.03 -4.92 9.79
C PRO A 199 -20.52 -4.73 9.61
N ALA A 200 -20.04 -3.50 9.75
CA ALA A 200 -18.62 -3.22 9.65
C ALA A 200 -17.93 -3.58 10.96
N ASP A 201 -16.93 -4.45 10.93
CA ASP A 201 -16.08 -4.78 12.09
C ASP A 201 -15.07 -3.66 12.39
N ALA A 202 -14.73 -2.87 11.36
CA ALA A 202 -13.80 -1.75 11.48
C ALA A 202 -14.10 -0.66 10.46
N VAL A 203 -13.75 0.59 10.79
CA VAL A 203 -13.96 1.75 9.93
C VAL A 203 -12.65 2.54 9.82
N HIS A 204 -12.29 2.96 8.60
CA HIS A 204 -11.13 3.80 8.34
C HIS A 204 -11.50 4.96 7.39
N ASP A 205 -10.59 5.90 7.21
CA ASP A 205 -10.78 7.13 6.42
C ASP A 205 -10.73 6.94 4.89
N GLY A 206 -10.71 5.69 4.41
CA GLY A 206 -10.54 5.35 2.99
C GLY A 206 -9.09 5.36 2.51
N SER A 207 -8.14 5.77 3.34
CA SER A 207 -6.71 5.74 2.98
C SER A 207 -6.06 4.39 3.31
N ALA A 208 -5.03 4.01 2.55
CA ALA A 208 -4.23 2.83 2.84
C ALA A 208 -3.55 2.90 4.23
N LEU A 209 -3.09 4.10 4.62
CA LEU A 209 -2.53 4.32 5.96
C LEU A 209 -3.57 4.10 7.06
N GLY A 210 -4.79 4.62 6.88
CA GLY A 210 -5.91 4.40 7.79
C GLY A 210 -6.24 2.91 7.91
N PHE A 211 -6.32 2.21 6.80
CA PHE A 211 -6.55 0.76 6.77
C PHE A 211 -5.46 -0.03 7.52
N ILE A 212 -4.18 0.24 7.24
CA ILE A 212 -3.06 -0.40 7.95
C ILE A 212 -3.11 -0.09 9.45
N SER A 213 -3.47 1.14 9.83
CA SER A 213 -3.60 1.53 11.24
C SER A 213 -4.70 0.77 11.96
N VAL A 214 -5.84 0.54 11.30
CA VAL A 214 -6.95 -0.25 11.85
C VAL A 214 -6.55 -1.73 11.99
N MET A 215 -5.92 -2.32 10.98
CA MET A 215 -5.44 -3.70 11.03
C MET A 215 -4.49 -3.92 12.21
N ARG A 216 -3.53 -3.02 12.39
CA ARG A 216 -2.60 -3.07 13.52
C ARG A 216 -3.28 -2.82 14.87
N GLY A 217 -4.24 -1.89 14.90
CA GLY A 217 -5.03 -1.64 16.10
C GLY A 217 -5.77 -2.91 16.57
N ALA A 218 -6.36 -3.66 15.64
CA ALA A 218 -7.04 -4.92 15.94
C ALA A 218 -6.07 -5.97 16.51
N GLU A 219 -4.91 -6.17 15.88
CA GLU A 219 -3.86 -7.07 16.36
C GLU A 219 -3.38 -6.69 17.78
N THR A 220 -3.14 -5.40 18.01
CA THR A 220 -2.71 -4.93 19.33
C THR A 220 -3.79 -5.13 20.39
N LEU A 221 -5.07 -4.97 20.02
CA LEU A 221 -6.18 -5.24 20.94
C LEU A 221 -6.27 -6.73 21.33
N GLU A 222 -6.05 -7.63 20.38
CA GLU A 222 -6.02 -9.08 20.65
C GLU A 222 -4.87 -9.45 21.60
N ASP A 223 -3.68 -8.93 21.35
CA ASP A 223 -2.52 -9.06 22.24
C ASP A 223 -2.79 -8.51 23.63
N MET A 224 -3.40 -7.32 23.71
CA MET A 224 -3.77 -6.71 25.00
C MET A 224 -4.80 -7.55 25.75
N GLN A 225 -5.80 -8.09 25.08
CA GLN A 225 -6.79 -9.00 25.68
C GLN A 225 -6.13 -10.21 26.32
N THR A 226 -5.18 -10.83 25.61
CA THR A 226 -4.45 -12.00 26.12
C THR A 226 -3.64 -11.64 27.37
N VAL A 227 -2.88 -10.53 27.35
CA VAL A 227 -2.12 -10.06 28.52
C VAL A 227 -3.04 -9.73 29.68
N LEU A 228 -4.18 -9.09 29.42
CA LEU A 228 -5.15 -8.74 30.45
C LEU A 228 -5.74 -10.01 31.11
N ALA A 229 -6.12 -11.00 30.31
CA ALA A 229 -6.64 -12.27 30.81
C ALA A 229 -5.63 -12.99 31.71
N VAL A 230 -4.34 -13.02 31.30
CA VAL A 230 -3.26 -13.61 32.10
C VAL A 230 -3.06 -12.86 33.40
N LEU A 231 -3.01 -11.52 33.39
CA LEU A 231 -2.82 -10.70 34.59
C LEU A 231 -4.01 -10.86 35.60
N ILE A 232 -5.23 -10.87 35.09
CA ILE A 232 -6.41 -11.05 35.93
C ILE A 232 -6.39 -12.46 36.56
N SER A 233 -6.12 -13.51 35.77
CA SER A 233 -6.01 -14.87 36.27
C SER A 233 -4.94 -15.02 37.35
N PHE A 234 -3.77 -14.38 37.12
CA PHE A 234 -2.67 -14.36 38.07
C PHE A 234 -3.06 -13.66 39.40
N GLY A 235 -3.75 -12.54 39.29
CA GLY A 235 -4.31 -11.84 40.46
C GLY A 235 -5.27 -12.67 41.28
N CYS A 236 -6.14 -13.43 40.60
CA CYS A 236 -7.05 -14.38 41.27
C CYS A 236 -6.28 -15.49 42.01
N VAL A 237 -5.24 -16.06 41.38
CA VAL A 237 -4.42 -17.12 42.01
C VAL A 237 -3.67 -16.56 43.23
N ILE A 238 -3.07 -15.38 43.15
CA ILE A 238 -2.40 -14.73 44.28
C ILE A 238 -3.41 -14.44 45.41
N GLY A 239 -4.57 -13.87 45.09
CA GLY A 239 -5.63 -13.61 46.08
C GLY A 239 -6.06 -14.87 46.80
N PHE A 240 -6.29 -15.94 46.05
CA PHE A 240 -6.62 -17.24 46.65
C PHE A 240 -5.51 -17.79 47.57
N ALA A 241 -4.26 -17.72 47.10
CA ALA A 241 -3.09 -18.16 47.88
C ALA A 241 -2.93 -17.38 49.19
N VAL A 242 -3.15 -16.06 49.17
CA VAL A 242 -3.11 -15.23 50.39
C VAL A 242 -4.21 -15.60 51.36
N VAL A 243 -5.44 -15.82 50.88
CA VAL A 243 -6.56 -16.22 51.71
C VAL A 243 -6.30 -17.63 52.34
N ALA A 244 -5.80 -18.58 51.54
CA ALA A 244 -5.45 -19.92 52.01
C ALA A 244 -4.35 -19.88 53.10
N LEU A 245 -3.30 -19.06 52.87
CA LEU A 245 -2.23 -18.89 53.85
C LEU A 245 -2.73 -18.29 55.15
N LEU A 246 -3.55 -17.23 55.10
CA LEU A 246 -4.15 -16.62 56.29
C LEU A 246 -5.07 -17.60 57.04
N ALA A 247 -5.76 -18.48 56.33
CA ALA A 247 -6.56 -19.52 56.93
C ALA A 247 -5.70 -20.54 57.70
N VAL A 248 -4.56 -20.96 57.14
CA VAL A 248 -3.65 -21.92 57.77
C VAL A 248 -2.98 -21.37 59.04
N ILE A 249 -2.59 -20.09 59.03
CA ILE A 249 -1.93 -19.47 60.19
C ILE A 249 -2.91 -18.85 61.22
N GLY A 250 -4.20 -19.02 61.01
CA GLY A 250 -5.23 -18.49 61.92
C GLY A 250 -5.44 -16.96 61.84
N GLY A 251 -4.97 -16.35 60.75
CA GLY A 251 -5.00 -14.89 60.51
C GLY A 251 -6.33 -14.36 59.98
N TYR A 252 -7.47 -14.95 60.32
CA TYR A 252 -8.81 -14.57 59.82
C TYR A 252 -9.18 -13.10 60.10
N SER A 253 -8.66 -12.51 61.18
CA SER A 253 -8.88 -11.10 61.50
C SER A 253 -8.35 -10.13 60.44
N GLN A 254 -7.42 -10.58 59.57
CA GLN A 254 -6.88 -9.79 58.49
C GLN A 254 -7.76 -9.84 57.23
N LEU A 255 -8.70 -10.76 57.14
CA LEU A 255 -9.64 -10.85 56.01
C LEU A 255 -10.80 -9.87 56.17
N THR A 256 -10.48 -8.61 56.29
CA THR A 256 -11.49 -7.55 56.33
C THR A 256 -11.85 -7.10 54.90
N THR A 257 -13.07 -6.59 54.74
CA THR A 257 -13.54 -6.03 53.47
C THR A 257 -12.57 -4.94 52.98
N LEU A 258 -12.01 -4.12 53.88
CA LEU A 258 -11.07 -3.07 53.56
C LEU A 258 -9.77 -3.65 52.93
N ASN A 259 -9.20 -4.69 53.52
CA ASN A 259 -7.97 -5.31 53.01
C ASN A 259 -8.17 -5.98 51.64
N ILE A 260 -9.33 -6.55 51.41
CA ILE A 260 -9.70 -7.11 50.10
C ILE A 260 -9.83 -5.99 49.06
N LEU A 261 -10.48 -4.90 49.39
CA LEU A 261 -10.60 -3.74 48.49
C LEU A 261 -9.24 -3.10 48.17
N ILE A 262 -8.36 -2.99 49.16
CA ILE A 262 -7.00 -2.49 48.96
C ILE A 262 -6.24 -3.40 48.00
N PHE A 263 -6.26 -4.70 48.19
CA PHE A 263 -5.64 -5.69 47.31
C PHE A 263 -6.16 -5.54 45.86
N GLN A 264 -7.48 -5.52 45.69
CA GLN A 264 -8.09 -5.35 44.37
C GLN A 264 -7.72 -3.97 43.72
N GLY A 265 -7.72 -2.92 44.51
CA GLY A 265 -7.35 -1.57 44.04
C GLY A 265 -5.89 -1.51 43.54
N VAL A 266 -4.97 -2.05 44.34
CA VAL A 266 -3.53 -2.12 43.97
C VAL A 266 -3.33 -2.97 42.72
N TRP A 267 -3.98 -4.15 42.65
CA TRP A 267 -3.89 -5.04 41.50
C TRP A 267 -4.48 -4.43 40.25
N SER A 268 -5.63 -3.77 40.33
CA SER A 268 -6.26 -3.07 39.23
C SER A 268 -5.40 -1.92 38.72
N LEU A 269 -4.78 -1.15 39.63
CA LEU A 269 -3.84 -0.09 39.25
C LEU A 269 -2.62 -0.65 38.50
N PHE A 270 -2.07 -1.76 38.96
CA PHE A 270 -0.96 -2.45 38.31
C PHE A 270 -1.32 -2.93 36.89
N VAL A 271 -2.49 -3.54 36.72
CA VAL A 271 -3.01 -3.96 35.42
C VAL A 271 -3.20 -2.77 34.48
N LEU A 272 -3.80 -1.67 34.95
CA LEU A 272 -3.96 -0.44 34.20
C LEU A 272 -2.62 0.17 33.77
N LEU A 273 -1.62 0.12 34.61
CA LEU A 273 -0.29 0.68 34.33
C LEU A 273 0.41 -0.14 33.24
N ILE A 274 0.36 -1.45 33.30
CA ILE A 274 0.92 -2.34 32.26
C ILE A 274 0.20 -2.13 30.92
N THR A 275 -1.12 -2.08 30.92
CA THR A 275 -1.89 -1.88 29.67
C THR A 275 -1.63 -0.51 29.05
N ARG A 276 -1.43 0.53 29.88
CA ARG A 276 -1.09 1.87 29.40
C ARG A 276 0.31 1.94 28.81
N LEU A 277 1.30 1.28 29.42
CA LEU A 277 2.66 1.21 28.89
C LEU A 277 2.68 0.50 27.53
N LYS A 278 2.00 -0.62 27.41
CA LYS A 278 1.93 -1.37 26.13
C LYS A 278 1.22 -0.57 25.02
N ARG A 279 0.27 0.31 25.37
CA ARG A 279 -0.39 1.22 24.42
C ARG A 279 0.52 2.33 23.86
N LEU A 280 1.56 2.72 24.58
CA LEU A 280 2.51 3.74 24.15
C LEU A 280 3.50 3.24 23.08
N ASP A 281 3.60 1.93 22.88
CA ASP A 281 4.45 1.28 21.86
C ASP A 281 3.73 1.13 20.49
N ILE A 282 2.52 1.65 20.34
CA ILE A 282 1.73 1.68 19.11
C ILE A 282 2.00 2.97 18.33
#